data_9d78224b42f684a04fc707b09ad1a3ec
#
_entry.id   9d78224b42f684a04fc707b09ad1a3ec
#
_cell.length_a   1.000
_cell.length_b   1.000
_cell.length_c   1.000
_cell.angle_alpha   90.00
_cell.angle_beta   90.00
_cell.angle_gamma   90.00
#
_symmetry.space_group_name_H-M   'P 1'
#
loop_
_entity.id
_entity.type
_entity.pdbx_description
1 polymer ?
#
loop_
_entity_poly.entity_id
_entity_poly.type
_entity_poly.pdbx_seq_one_letter_code
_entity_poly.pdbx_strand_id
1 'polypeptide(L)'
;MGSDPSSGTVLGEQVDLDEKFDIPGTEENRVAGPETPFVVIPRGGCRQVGRSCYHVQTREGDYLVDCGIAQGQSAVDYPDFQGIDERSIDAVFLTHAHIDHTGALPIVEHQDLLAEAAPVIATRPTGALAHVLLHDSLKIHQDEACEMGQDQEFTRDDVHDVLGRMETLQYAAGEVGDFVSVDDEALRFKFGNAGHLLGSAWLALETGGRRIVFSGDLGGRSAHLPDIEGPPSADTLVLESTYGDRPQHTGFN
;
A
#
# COMPACT_ATOMS: atom_id res chain seq x y z
N MET A 1 21.84 -53.21 20.56
CA MET A 1 22.84 -52.25 20.05
C MET A 1 22.12 -51.32 19.08
N GLY A 2 21.61 -50.27 19.68
CA GLY A 2 20.93 -49.20 18.96
C GLY A 2 21.89 -48.08 18.73
N SER A 3 21.81 -47.42 17.63
CA SER A 3 22.44 -46.13 17.34
C SER A 3 21.34 -45.14 17.00
N ASP A 4 21.18 -44.23 17.92
CA ASP A 4 20.37 -43.04 17.86
C ASP A 4 20.97 -42.05 16.82
N PRO A 5 20.19 -41.50 15.86
CA PRO A 5 20.65 -40.37 15.08
C PRO A 5 20.22 -39.07 15.77
N SER A 6 21.22 -38.40 16.28
CA SER A 6 21.21 -37.08 16.89
C SER A 6 20.35 -36.05 16.21
N SER A 7 19.47 -35.49 17.00
CA SER A 7 18.79 -34.23 16.81
C SER A 7 19.75 -33.08 16.48
N GLY A 8 19.69 -32.58 15.29
CA GLY A 8 20.23 -31.28 14.93
C GLY A 8 19.19 -30.20 15.26
N THR A 9 19.27 -29.64 16.46
CA THR A 9 18.54 -28.42 16.80
C THR A 9 19.28 -27.25 16.13
N VAL A 10 18.72 -26.73 15.05
CA VAL A 10 19.08 -25.41 14.56
C VAL A 10 18.42 -24.43 15.52
N LEU A 11 19.19 -23.96 16.47
CA LEU A 11 18.84 -22.78 17.26
C LEU A 11 18.86 -21.59 16.31
N GLY A 12 17.68 -21.22 15.77
CA GLY A 12 17.46 -19.90 15.23
C GLY A 12 17.63 -18.94 16.40
N GLU A 13 18.62 -18.06 16.35
CA GLU A 13 18.69 -16.91 17.23
C GLU A 13 17.37 -16.15 17.08
N GLN A 14 16.62 -16.12 18.16
CA GLN A 14 15.46 -15.27 18.30
C GLN A 14 16.02 -13.85 18.37
N VAL A 15 15.99 -13.16 17.24
CA VAL A 15 16.29 -11.72 17.20
C VAL A 15 15.23 -11.06 18.07
N ASP A 16 15.65 -10.46 19.15
CA ASP A 16 14.81 -9.66 20.03
C ASP A 16 14.37 -8.42 19.26
N LEU A 17 13.15 -8.46 18.73
CA LEU A 17 12.56 -7.39 17.91
C LEU A 17 12.06 -6.22 18.77
N ASP A 18 12.26 -6.27 20.09
CA ASP A 18 11.99 -5.17 21.01
C ASP A 18 13.19 -4.20 21.17
N GLU A 19 14.35 -4.47 20.57
CA GLU A 19 15.28 -3.39 20.31
C GLU A 19 14.57 -2.39 19.40
N LYS A 20 14.16 -1.28 19.99
CA LYS A 20 13.63 -0.09 19.34
C LYS A 20 14.43 0.14 18.07
N PHE A 21 13.80 -0.07 16.92
CA PHE A 21 14.22 0.61 15.72
C PHE A 21 14.18 2.09 16.09
N ASP A 22 15.35 2.65 16.34
CA ASP A 22 15.51 4.08 16.43
C ASP A 22 15.18 4.60 15.03
N ILE A 23 13.87 4.92 14.82
CA ILE A 23 13.46 5.58 13.60
C ILE A 23 14.11 6.95 13.70
N PRO A 24 15.13 7.25 12.86
CA PRO A 24 15.79 8.53 12.92
C PRO A 24 14.76 9.61 12.64
N GLY A 25 14.43 10.40 13.63
CA GLY A 25 13.53 11.53 13.48
C GLY A 25 12.32 11.47 14.40
N THR A 26 12.52 11.96 15.59
CA THR A 26 11.45 12.71 16.27
C THR A 26 11.08 13.89 15.40
N GLU A 27 9.82 14.31 15.40
CA GLU A 27 9.08 15.23 14.54
C GLU A 27 9.80 16.46 13.94
N GLU A 28 10.97 16.84 14.41
CA GLU A 28 11.70 18.03 13.97
C GLU A 28 12.66 17.84 12.77
N ASN A 29 12.89 16.62 12.27
CA ASN A 29 13.91 16.34 11.24
C ASN A 29 13.51 15.39 10.12
N ARG A 30 12.23 15.28 9.79
CA ARG A 30 11.72 14.38 8.75
C ARG A 30 11.67 15.03 7.38
N VAL A 31 12.75 15.63 6.95
CA VAL A 31 12.81 16.17 5.59
C VAL A 31 13.75 15.32 4.77
N ALA A 32 13.25 14.74 3.69
CA ALA A 32 14.08 14.14 2.67
C ALA A 32 15.11 15.16 2.17
N GLY A 33 16.35 14.76 2.02
CA GLY A 33 17.47 15.63 1.64
C GLY A 33 18.29 15.03 0.49
N PRO A 34 19.33 15.72 0.03
CA PRO A 34 20.17 15.21 -1.07
C PRO A 34 20.73 13.80 -0.83
N GLU A 35 21.02 13.48 0.42
CA GLU A 35 21.54 12.17 0.82
C GLU A 35 20.43 11.14 1.10
N THR A 36 19.20 11.61 1.40
CA THR A 36 18.04 10.79 1.74
C THR A 36 16.84 11.25 0.93
N PRO A 37 16.72 10.86 -0.34
CA PRO A 37 15.66 11.34 -1.23
C PRO A 37 14.27 10.82 -0.87
N PHE A 38 14.19 9.71 -0.12
CA PHE A 38 12.95 9.14 0.39
C PHE A 38 13.01 8.94 1.89
N VAL A 39 11.91 9.25 2.57
CA VAL A 39 11.59 8.75 3.91
C VAL A 39 10.30 7.96 3.79
N VAL A 40 10.30 6.70 4.19
CA VAL A 40 9.11 5.83 4.15
C VAL A 40 8.67 5.55 5.56
N ILE A 41 7.45 5.98 5.89
CA ILE A 41 6.83 5.82 7.19
C ILE A 41 5.68 4.83 7.05
N PRO A 42 5.79 3.61 7.58
CA PRO A 42 4.65 2.71 7.64
C PRO A 42 3.57 3.27 8.55
N ARG A 43 2.38 3.49 8.01
CA ARG A 43 1.20 3.94 8.73
C ARG A 43 0.29 2.79 9.13
N GLY A 44 0.46 1.65 8.47
CA GLY A 44 -0.23 0.39 8.70
C GLY A 44 0.41 -0.75 7.91
N GLY A 45 -0.11 -1.97 8.05
CA GLY A 45 0.32 -3.15 7.28
C GLY A 45 1.66 -3.77 7.69
N CYS A 46 2.47 -3.12 8.51
CA CYS A 46 3.72 -3.68 8.99
C CYS A 46 3.51 -4.59 10.21
N ARG A 47 4.08 -5.82 10.17
CA ARG A 47 3.95 -6.86 11.20
C ARG A 47 2.52 -7.37 11.42
N GLN A 48 1.63 -7.12 10.48
CA GLN A 48 0.23 -7.56 10.51
C GLN A 48 -0.31 -7.65 9.09
N VAL A 49 -1.44 -8.34 8.93
CA VAL A 49 -2.21 -8.36 7.68
C VAL A 49 -3.30 -7.31 7.74
N GLY A 50 -3.52 -6.61 6.64
CA GLY A 50 -4.51 -5.55 6.51
C GLY A 50 -3.98 -4.16 6.82
N ARG A 51 -4.78 -3.15 6.54
CA ARG A 51 -4.52 -1.71 6.63
C ARG A 51 -3.18 -1.25 6.04
N SER A 52 -2.85 -1.78 4.86
CA SER A 52 -1.64 -1.41 4.14
C SER A 52 -1.65 0.10 3.85
N CYS A 53 -0.64 0.81 4.35
CA CYS A 53 -0.49 2.25 4.11
C CYS A 53 0.96 2.67 4.39
N TYR A 54 1.59 3.27 3.38
CA TYR A 54 2.95 3.79 3.51
C TYR A 54 2.95 5.27 3.13
N HIS A 55 3.41 6.12 4.04
CA HIS A 55 3.64 7.53 3.79
C HIS A 55 5.06 7.72 3.26
N VAL A 56 5.18 8.20 2.05
CA VAL A 56 6.46 8.43 1.36
C VAL A 56 6.69 9.93 1.28
N GLN A 57 7.67 10.40 2.03
CA GLN A 57 8.10 11.79 1.99
C GLN A 57 9.31 11.95 1.06
N THR A 58 9.25 12.93 0.22
CA THR A 58 10.33 13.33 -0.68
C THR A 58 10.66 14.81 -0.47
N ARG A 59 11.60 15.35 -1.25
CA ARG A 59 11.84 16.80 -1.23
C ARG A 59 10.77 17.58 -1.97
N GLU A 60 10.11 16.92 -2.89
CA GLU A 60 9.16 17.48 -3.84
C GLU A 60 7.71 17.36 -3.35
N GLY A 61 7.44 16.44 -2.42
CA GLY A 61 6.09 16.23 -1.91
C GLY A 61 5.94 15.00 -1.05
N ASP A 62 4.76 14.82 -0.52
CA ASP A 62 4.33 13.74 0.36
C ASP A 62 3.28 12.88 -0.36
N TYR A 63 3.47 11.57 -0.30
CA TYR A 63 2.65 10.61 -1.04
C TYR A 63 2.18 9.47 -0.15
N LEU A 64 1.03 8.89 -0.45
CA LEU A 64 0.62 7.62 0.14
C LEU A 64 0.74 6.49 -0.89
N VAL A 65 1.20 5.34 -0.45
CA VAL A 65 1.12 4.09 -1.20
C VAL A 65 0.21 3.15 -0.44
N ASP A 66 -0.91 2.84 -1.07
CA ASP A 66 -2.08 2.18 -0.48
C ASP A 66 -2.68 2.97 0.71
N CYS A 67 -3.92 2.67 1.04
CA CYS A 67 -4.62 3.23 2.18
C CYS A 67 -5.77 2.30 2.58
N GLY A 68 -5.44 1.22 3.27
CA GLY A 68 -6.35 0.13 3.56
C GLY A 68 -6.89 0.12 4.98
N ILE A 69 -7.83 -0.78 5.24
CA ILE A 69 -8.36 -1.08 6.56
C ILE A 69 -8.00 -2.50 6.98
N ALA A 70 -7.96 -2.77 8.28
CA ALA A 70 -7.91 -4.14 8.78
C ALA A 70 -9.32 -4.70 8.87
N GLN A 71 -9.52 -5.90 8.31
CA GLN A 71 -10.79 -6.62 8.36
C GLN A 71 -10.76 -7.76 9.38
N GLY A 72 -11.95 -8.15 9.86
CA GLY A 72 -12.14 -9.36 10.69
C GLY A 72 -11.96 -9.15 12.19
N GLN A 73 -11.84 -7.93 12.65
CA GLN A 73 -11.89 -7.55 14.07
C GLN A 73 -13.24 -6.93 14.42
N SER A 74 -13.56 -6.84 15.72
CA SER A 74 -14.82 -6.27 16.23
C SER A 74 -14.97 -4.77 15.97
N ALA A 75 -13.93 -4.11 15.48
CA ALA A 75 -13.93 -2.72 15.02
C ALA A 75 -13.05 -2.61 13.77
N VAL A 76 -13.38 -1.67 12.89
CA VAL A 76 -12.52 -1.31 11.76
C VAL A 76 -11.26 -0.63 12.31
N ASP A 77 -10.11 -1.04 11.81
CA ASP A 77 -8.83 -0.46 12.22
C ASP A 77 -8.20 0.24 11.01
N TYR A 78 -7.96 1.55 11.16
CA TYR A 78 -7.42 2.43 10.13
C TYR A 78 -5.91 2.61 10.28
N PRO A 79 -5.20 3.05 9.23
CA PRO A 79 -3.83 3.52 9.36
C PRO A 79 -3.70 4.67 10.37
N ASP A 80 -2.50 4.82 10.92
CA ASP A 80 -2.18 5.93 11.81
C ASP A 80 -1.81 7.17 10.98
N PHE A 81 -2.72 8.13 10.92
CA PHE A 81 -2.52 9.39 10.20
C PHE A 81 -1.94 10.51 11.07
N GLN A 82 -1.57 10.25 12.34
CA GLN A 82 -1.00 11.28 13.20
C GLN A 82 0.28 11.87 12.58
N GLY A 83 0.38 13.19 12.63
CA GLY A 83 1.52 13.94 12.10
C GLY A 83 1.55 14.00 10.56
N ILE A 84 0.43 13.74 9.90
CA ILE A 84 0.18 14.17 8.51
C ILE A 84 -0.62 15.46 8.61
N ASP A 85 -0.11 16.52 8.01
CA ASP A 85 -0.78 17.82 8.00
C ASP A 85 -1.96 17.82 7.02
N GLU A 86 -2.97 18.68 7.29
CA GLU A 86 -4.07 18.89 6.36
C GLU A 86 -3.53 19.32 4.99
N ARG A 87 -4.09 18.75 3.93
CA ARG A 87 -3.77 19.07 2.52
C ARG A 87 -2.29 18.91 2.15
N SER A 88 -1.58 18.03 2.85
CA SER A 88 -0.15 17.80 2.60
C SER A 88 0.15 16.63 1.68
N ILE A 89 -0.80 15.74 1.44
CA ILE A 89 -0.61 14.59 0.56
C ILE A 89 -0.86 15.00 -0.89
N ASP A 90 0.17 14.94 -1.70
CA ASP A 90 0.15 15.38 -3.10
C ASP A 90 -0.37 14.31 -4.07
N ALA A 91 -0.28 13.03 -3.74
CA ALA A 91 -0.93 11.95 -4.47
C ALA A 91 -1.05 10.67 -3.63
N VAL A 92 -2.00 9.80 -4.02
CA VAL A 92 -2.12 8.44 -3.51
C VAL A 92 -1.91 7.46 -4.66
N PHE A 93 -1.06 6.44 -4.46
CA PHE A 93 -0.85 5.35 -5.41
C PHE A 93 -1.48 4.08 -4.88
N LEU A 94 -2.29 3.41 -5.68
CA LEU A 94 -2.92 2.14 -5.31
C LEU A 94 -2.28 0.98 -6.05
N THR A 95 -1.79 0.01 -5.30
CA THR A 95 -1.23 -1.22 -5.86
C THR A 95 -2.32 -2.13 -6.39
N HIS A 96 -3.44 -2.24 -5.68
CA HIS A 96 -4.61 -3.02 -6.11
C HIS A 96 -5.87 -2.64 -5.31
N ALA A 97 -7.00 -3.26 -5.65
CA ALA A 97 -8.31 -2.80 -5.17
C ALA A 97 -8.80 -3.44 -3.87
N HIS A 98 -8.11 -4.41 -3.28
CA HIS A 98 -8.58 -5.00 -2.02
C HIS A 98 -8.76 -3.95 -0.94
N ILE A 99 -9.75 -4.19 -0.06
CA ILE A 99 -10.17 -3.18 0.92
C ILE A 99 -9.11 -2.91 2.00
N ASP A 100 -8.23 -3.88 2.23
CA ASP A 100 -7.05 -3.71 3.08
C ASP A 100 -5.91 -2.90 2.44
N HIS A 101 -6.12 -2.43 1.20
CA HIS A 101 -5.27 -1.48 0.47
C HIS A 101 -5.99 -0.19 0.04
N THR A 102 -7.33 -0.16 0.09
CA THR A 102 -8.12 1.00 -0.40
C THR A 102 -9.15 1.52 0.59
N GLY A 103 -9.52 0.71 1.60
CA GLY A 103 -10.71 0.97 2.41
C GLY A 103 -10.65 2.20 3.31
N ALA A 104 -9.47 2.75 3.59
CA ALA A 104 -9.31 3.97 4.36
C ALA A 104 -9.24 5.25 3.50
N LEU A 105 -9.35 5.16 2.18
CA LEU A 105 -9.38 6.33 1.31
C LEU A 105 -10.46 7.36 1.69
N PRO A 106 -11.71 6.95 2.04
CA PRO A 106 -12.71 7.92 2.47
C PRO A 106 -12.35 8.65 3.78
N ILE A 107 -11.59 8.01 4.67
CA ILE A 107 -11.09 8.65 5.90
C ILE A 107 -10.03 9.71 5.59
N VAL A 108 -9.14 9.45 4.63
CA VAL A 108 -8.13 10.42 4.19
C VAL A 108 -8.80 11.67 3.60
N GLU A 109 -9.87 11.50 2.84
CA GLU A 109 -10.69 12.61 2.32
C GLU A 109 -11.42 13.32 3.45
N HIS A 110 -12.10 12.58 4.34
CA HIS A 110 -12.85 13.13 5.47
C HIS A 110 -11.98 13.97 6.41
N GLN A 111 -10.71 13.58 6.60
CA GLN A 111 -9.74 14.31 7.42
C GLN A 111 -9.03 15.43 6.67
N ASP A 112 -9.43 15.74 5.43
CA ASP A 112 -8.84 16.78 4.56
C ASP A 112 -7.30 16.65 4.42
N LEU A 113 -6.78 15.41 4.34
CA LEU A 113 -5.34 15.17 4.25
C LEU A 113 -4.80 15.35 2.81
N LEU A 114 -5.66 15.20 1.78
CA LEU A 114 -5.27 15.33 0.38
C LEU A 114 -5.18 16.80 -0.04
N ALA A 115 -4.12 17.18 -0.74
CA ALA A 115 -4.03 18.46 -1.40
C ALA A 115 -5.21 18.65 -2.39
N GLU A 116 -5.59 19.90 -2.70
CA GLU A 116 -6.78 20.22 -3.49
C GLU A 116 -6.82 19.46 -4.84
N ALA A 117 -5.68 19.33 -5.51
CA ALA A 117 -5.54 18.66 -6.79
C ALA A 117 -4.93 17.25 -6.68
N ALA A 118 -4.77 16.70 -5.47
CA ALA A 118 -4.12 15.42 -5.28
C ALA A 118 -4.87 14.28 -6.00
N PRO A 119 -4.26 13.58 -6.96
CA PRO A 119 -4.89 12.44 -7.63
C PRO A 119 -4.78 11.17 -6.79
N VAL A 120 -5.72 10.25 -6.99
CA VAL A 120 -5.60 8.84 -6.60
C VAL A 120 -5.26 8.04 -7.84
N ILE A 121 -4.02 7.58 -7.93
CA ILE A 121 -3.46 6.97 -9.14
C ILE A 121 -3.51 5.45 -9.04
N ALA A 122 -4.13 4.81 -10.02
CA ALA A 122 -4.29 3.36 -10.06
C ALA A 122 -4.21 2.81 -11.47
N THR A 123 -4.11 1.49 -11.60
CA THR A 123 -4.39 0.84 -12.87
C THR A 123 -5.89 0.91 -13.17
N ARG A 124 -6.27 0.89 -14.45
CA ARG A 124 -7.68 0.98 -14.84
C ARG A 124 -8.58 -0.10 -14.22
N PRO A 125 -8.19 -1.39 -14.15
CA PRO A 125 -9.02 -2.38 -13.46
C PRO A 125 -9.09 -2.14 -11.94
N THR A 126 -7.99 -1.71 -11.31
CA THR A 126 -7.97 -1.35 -9.88
C THR A 126 -8.95 -0.22 -9.58
N GLY A 127 -8.95 0.85 -10.37
CA GLY A 127 -9.91 1.95 -10.20
C GLY A 127 -11.36 1.49 -10.34
N ALA A 128 -11.67 0.65 -11.33
CA ALA A 128 -13.02 0.12 -11.54
C ALA A 128 -13.49 -0.78 -10.37
N LEU A 129 -12.60 -1.61 -9.83
CA LEU A 129 -12.91 -2.46 -8.67
C LEU A 129 -13.02 -1.63 -7.38
N ALA A 130 -12.11 -0.68 -7.15
CA ALA A 130 -12.16 0.21 -5.98
C ALA A 130 -13.48 0.97 -5.92
N HIS A 131 -13.98 1.44 -7.07
CA HIS A 131 -15.30 2.09 -7.15
C HIS A 131 -16.42 1.20 -6.59
N VAL A 132 -16.44 -0.09 -6.93
CA VAL A 132 -17.46 -1.02 -6.44
C VAL A 132 -17.27 -1.30 -4.95
N LEU A 133 -16.01 -1.58 -4.54
CA LEU A 133 -15.71 -1.99 -3.17
C LEU A 133 -15.90 -0.86 -2.15
N LEU A 134 -15.57 0.38 -2.50
CA LEU A 134 -15.77 1.53 -1.61
C LEU A 134 -17.25 1.87 -1.43
N HIS A 135 -18.09 1.69 -2.47
CA HIS A 135 -19.54 1.84 -2.31
C HIS A 135 -20.17 0.74 -1.46
N ASP A 136 -19.67 -0.50 -1.57
CA ASP A 136 -20.11 -1.60 -0.72
C ASP A 136 -19.67 -1.39 0.72
N SER A 137 -18.42 -0.98 0.93
CA SER A 137 -17.87 -0.60 2.24
C SER A 137 -18.67 0.52 2.91
N LEU A 138 -19.04 1.56 2.15
CA LEU A 138 -19.90 2.65 2.66
C LEU A 138 -21.23 2.12 3.19
N LYS A 139 -21.88 1.20 2.45
CA LYS A 139 -23.15 0.63 2.88
C LYS A 139 -23.00 -0.16 4.17
N ILE A 140 -21.99 -1.02 4.26
CA ILE A 140 -21.69 -1.80 5.48
C ILE A 140 -21.46 -0.85 6.65
N HIS A 141 -20.63 0.16 6.47
CA HIS A 141 -20.32 1.16 7.49
C HIS A 141 -21.56 1.91 7.98
N GLN A 142 -22.47 2.29 7.07
CA GLN A 142 -23.73 2.96 7.42
C GLN A 142 -24.67 2.04 8.22
N ASP A 143 -24.78 0.79 7.82
CA ASP A 143 -25.61 -0.20 8.50
C ASP A 143 -25.07 -0.47 9.93
N GLU A 144 -23.76 -0.65 10.08
CA GLU A 144 -23.10 -0.87 11.37
C GLU A 144 -23.23 0.36 12.30
N ALA A 145 -22.98 1.56 11.79
CA ALA A 145 -23.14 2.80 12.56
C ALA A 145 -24.58 2.96 13.07
N CYS A 146 -25.54 2.66 12.22
CA CYS A 146 -26.96 2.69 12.59
C CYS A 146 -27.32 1.65 13.68
N GLU A 147 -26.82 0.42 13.55
CA GLU A 147 -27.06 -0.66 14.53
C GLU A 147 -26.43 -0.36 15.88
N MET A 148 -25.22 0.23 15.89
CA MET A 148 -24.50 0.59 17.11
C MET A 148 -24.94 1.94 17.72
N GLY A 149 -25.73 2.73 16.99
CA GLY A 149 -26.10 4.08 17.40
C GLY A 149 -24.90 5.02 17.49
N GLN A 150 -23.93 4.86 16.59
CA GLN A 150 -22.71 5.66 16.48
C GLN A 150 -22.78 6.60 15.28
N ASP A 151 -21.99 7.65 15.33
CA ASP A 151 -21.79 8.53 14.16
C ASP A 151 -20.95 7.81 13.10
N GLN A 152 -21.17 8.16 11.84
CA GLN A 152 -20.36 7.66 10.72
C GLN A 152 -18.98 8.32 10.73
N GLU A 153 -17.94 7.53 10.55
CA GLU A 153 -16.55 8.01 10.50
C GLU A 153 -16.22 8.70 9.16
N PHE A 154 -16.97 8.37 8.12
CA PHE A 154 -16.95 9.03 6.80
C PHE A 154 -18.33 8.97 6.16
N THR A 155 -18.55 9.80 5.18
CA THR A 155 -19.85 10.02 4.54
C THR A 155 -19.86 9.49 3.10
N ARG A 156 -21.02 9.56 2.47
CA ARG A 156 -21.18 9.30 1.03
C ARG A 156 -20.40 10.32 0.18
N ASP A 157 -20.35 11.58 0.64
CA ASP A 157 -19.67 12.63 -0.10
C ASP A 157 -18.16 12.39 -0.09
N ASP A 158 -17.58 11.95 1.03
CA ASP A 158 -16.15 11.57 1.13
C ASP A 158 -15.80 10.43 0.15
N VAL A 159 -16.67 9.42 0.02
CA VAL A 159 -16.50 8.35 -0.97
C VAL A 159 -16.59 8.86 -2.40
N HIS A 160 -17.56 9.75 -2.66
CA HIS A 160 -17.75 10.33 -4.00
C HIS A 160 -16.54 11.21 -4.37
N ASP A 161 -16.06 12.02 -3.45
CA ASP A 161 -14.98 12.97 -3.70
C ASP A 161 -13.65 12.25 -3.92
N VAL A 162 -13.30 11.27 -3.08
CA VAL A 162 -12.08 10.46 -3.29
C VAL A 162 -12.12 9.65 -4.57
N LEU A 163 -13.28 9.12 -4.95
CA LEU A 163 -13.44 8.44 -6.25
C LEU A 163 -13.38 9.41 -7.43
N GLY A 164 -13.80 10.66 -7.24
CA GLY A 164 -13.67 11.74 -8.22
C GLY A 164 -12.21 12.12 -8.52
N ARG A 165 -11.30 11.87 -7.57
CA ARG A 165 -9.84 12.08 -7.73
C ARG A 165 -9.14 10.94 -8.48
N MET A 166 -9.86 9.85 -8.84
CA MET A 166 -9.26 8.65 -9.40
C MET A 166 -8.75 8.89 -10.82
N GLU A 167 -7.44 8.81 -10.99
CA GLU A 167 -6.77 8.79 -12.27
C GLU A 167 -6.27 7.38 -12.59
N THR A 168 -6.72 6.84 -13.73
CA THR A 168 -6.40 5.47 -14.08
C THR A 168 -5.48 5.36 -15.27
N LEU A 169 -4.44 4.56 -15.10
CA LEU A 169 -3.47 4.25 -16.14
C LEU A 169 -3.73 2.86 -16.72
N GLN A 170 -3.50 2.74 -18.00
CA GLN A 170 -3.50 1.45 -18.67
C GLN A 170 -2.09 0.87 -18.53
N TYR A 171 -1.95 -0.26 -17.82
CA TYR A 171 -0.75 -1.06 -18.01
C TYR A 171 -1.04 -2.10 -19.10
N ALA A 172 -0.22 -2.10 -20.14
CA ALA A 172 -0.34 -3.08 -21.19
C ALA A 172 0.27 -4.40 -20.70
N ALA A 173 -0.49 -5.48 -20.79
CA ALA A 173 0.05 -6.81 -20.58
C ALA A 173 1.18 -7.05 -21.60
N GLY A 174 2.43 -7.08 -21.13
CA GLY A 174 3.61 -7.40 -21.92
C GLY A 174 4.43 -6.22 -22.46
N GLU A 175 4.02 -4.98 -22.24
CA GLU A 175 4.87 -3.83 -22.51
C GLU A 175 5.13 -3.06 -21.20
N VAL A 176 6.40 -3.03 -20.82
CA VAL A 176 6.88 -2.22 -19.71
C VAL A 176 6.74 -0.75 -20.14
N GLY A 177 5.66 -0.09 -19.72
CA GLY A 177 5.47 1.34 -19.98
C GLY A 177 6.65 2.15 -19.43
N ASP A 178 6.87 3.33 -19.97
CA ASP A 178 7.86 4.26 -19.44
C ASP A 178 7.41 4.82 -18.08
N PHE A 179 8.35 5.34 -17.32
CA PHE A 179 8.03 6.08 -16.11
C PHE A 179 7.18 7.31 -16.46
N VAL A 180 6.11 7.52 -15.67
CA VAL A 180 5.24 8.70 -15.77
C VAL A 180 5.65 9.67 -14.68
N SER A 181 5.65 10.97 -14.98
CA SER A 181 5.95 12.01 -13.99
C SER A 181 4.68 12.49 -13.29
N VAL A 182 4.81 12.78 -12.00
CA VAL A 182 3.87 13.58 -11.23
C VAL A 182 4.54 14.96 -11.08
N ASP A 183 3.82 16.03 -11.35
CA ASP A 183 4.29 17.41 -11.24
C ASP A 183 5.69 17.68 -11.83
N ASP A 184 5.77 17.92 -13.13
CA ASP A 184 6.93 18.42 -13.86
C ASP A 184 8.29 17.74 -13.54
N GLU A 185 8.30 16.39 -13.45
CA GLU A 185 9.49 15.55 -13.29
C GLU A 185 10.05 15.36 -11.85
N ALA A 186 9.43 15.91 -10.83
CA ALA A 186 9.92 15.80 -9.46
C ALA A 186 9.86 14.34 -8.95
N LEU A 187 8.73 13.68 -9.13
CA LEU A 187 8.55 12.25 -8.85
C LEU A 187 8.17 11.52 -10.15
N ARG A 188 8.86 10.43 -10.44
CA ARG A 188 8.52 9.52 -11.53
C ARG A 188 8.03 8.21 -10.95
N PHE A 189 7.01 7.64 -11.55
CA PHE A 189 6.46 6.36 -11.10
C PHE A 189 6.19 5.41 -12.26
N LYS A 190 6.08 4.12 -11.93
CA LYS A 190 5.75 3.07 -12.87
C LYS A 190 5.02 1.96 -12.15
N PHE A 191 3.93 1.49 -12.76
CA PHE A 191 3.29 0.25 -12.38
C PHE A 191 3.73 -0.90 -13.29
N GLY A 192 3.83 -2.11 -12.71
CA GLY A 192 3.93 -3.34 -13.47
C GLY A 192 3.12 -4.43 -12.83
N ASN A 193 2.79 -5.46 -13.58
CA ASN A 193 1.86 -6.50 -13.14
C ASN A 193 2.38 -7.31 -11.95
N ALA A 194 1.63 -7.33 -10.84
CA ALA A 194 1.92 -8.11 -9.65
C ALA A 194 1.26 -9.52 -9.66
N GLY A 195 0.37 -9.80 -10.62
CA GLY A 195 -0.22 -11.12 -10.81
C GLY A 195 -1.20 -11.59 -9.72
N HIS A 196 -1.56 -10.74 -8.76
CA HIS A 196 -2.41 -11.09 -7.63
C HIS A 196 -3.90 -11.12 -7.99
N LEU A 197 -4.37 -10.06 -8.61
CA LEU A 197 -5.71 -9.96 -9.18
C LEU A 197 -5.69 -9.07 -10.43
N LEU A 198 -6.83 -8.95 -11.11
CA LEU A 198 -6.92 -8.11 -12.29
C LEU A 198 -6.68 -6.65 -11.91
N GLY A 199 -5.62 -6.07 -12.45
CA GLY A 199 -5.21 -4.70 -12.16
C GLY A 199 -4.15 -4.58 -11.06
N SER A 200 -3.84 -5.65 -10.31
CA SER A 200 -2.80 -5.58 -9.28
C SER A 200 -1.45 -5.23 -9.87
N ALA A 201 -0.73 -4.35 -9.20
CA ALA A 201 0.54 -3.86 -9.66
C ALA A 201 1.56 -3.73 -8.52
N TRP A 202 2.82 -3.98 -8.84
CA TRP A 202 3.90 -3.38 -8.07
C TRP A 202 4.08 -1.93 -8.51
N LEU A 203 4.57 -1.10 -7.62
CA LEU A 203 4.83 0.32 -7.85
C LEU A 203 6.31 0.63 -7.68
N ALA A 204 6.93 1.24 -8.69
CA ALA A 204 8.26 1.84 -8.57
C ALA A 204 8.12 3.36 -8.51
N LEU A 205 8.73 3.98 -7.51
CA LEU A 205 8.87 5.44 -7.38
C LEU A 205 10.33 5.82 -7.57
N GLU A 206 10.59 6.90 -8.30
CA GLU A 206 11.93 7.39 -8.59
C GLU A 206 12.00 8.91 -8.40
N THR A 207 12.89 9.37 -7.53
CA THR A 207 13.26 10.77 -7.34
C THR A 207 14.71 10.89 -6.88
N GLY A 208 15.36 12.01 -7.16
CA GLY A 208 16.74 12.26 -6.73
C GLY A 208 17.74 11.20 -7.19
N GLY A 209 17.49 10.49 -8.30
CA GLY A 209 18.33 9.41 -8.80
C GLY A 209 18.28 8.12 -7.98
N ARG A 210 17.34 7.98 -7.08
CA ARG A 210 17.07 6.79 -6.27
C ARG A 210 15.71 6.21 -6.60
N ARG A 211 15.58 4.91 -6.40
CA ARG A 211 14.35 4.16 -6.68
C ARG A 211 13.95 3.30 -5.51
N ILE A 212 12.65 3.35 -5.18
CA ILE A 212 12.00 2.42 -4.27
C ILE A 212 10.92 1.64 -5.01
N VAL A 213 10.78 0.35 -4.70
CA VAL A 213 9.71 -0.51 -5.22
C VAL A 213 8.85 -1.00 -4.07
N PHE A 214 7.55 -0.88 -4.24
CA PHE A 214 6.53 -1.51 -3.39
C PHE A 214 5.95 -2.69 -4.17
N SER A 215 6.00 -3.88 -3.61
CA SER A 215 5.50 -5.08 -4.29
C SER A 215 3.99 -5.09 -4.47
N GLY A 216 3.24 -4.38 -3.62
CA GLY A 216 1.85 -4.72 -3.37
C GLY A 216 1.75 -6.18 -2.95
N ASP A 217 0.59 -6.77 -3.11
CA ASP A 217 0.42 -8.21 -2.95
C ASP A 217 0.81 -8.94 -4.23
N LEU A 218 1.66 -9.95 -4.09
CA LEU A 218 2.16 -10.73 -5.22
C LEU A 218 1.29 -11.95 -5.44
N GLY A 219 0.91 -12.18 -6.67
CA GLY A 219 0.16 -13.36 -7.07
C GLY A 219 1.04 -14.55 -7.37
N GLY A 220 0.38 -15.68 -7.58
CA GLY A 220 0.99 -16.89 -8.12
C GLY A 220 0.74 -17.04 -9.63
N ARG A 221 1.08 -18.20 -10.18
CA ARG A 221 0.69 -18.55 -11.54
C ARG A 221 -0.82 -18.70 -11.63
N SER A 222 -1.41 -18.05 -12.61
CA SER A 222 -2.84 -18.10 -12.90
C SER A 222 -3.06 -18.44 -14.37
N ALA A 223 -4.14 -19.20 -14.67
CA ALA A 223 -4.55 -19.43 -16.03
C ALA A 223 -5.27 -18.23 -16.66
N HIS A 224 -5.66 -17.24 -15.85
CA HIS A 224 -6.52 -16.15 -16.25
C HIS A 224 -5.90 -14.76 -16.08
N LEU A 225 -4.78 -14.67 -15.37
CA LEU A 225 -4.05 -13.42 -15.17
C LEU A 225 -2.71 -13.48 -15.91
N PRO A 226 -2.20 -12.35 -16.40
CA PRO A 226 -0.85 -12.29 -16.95
C PRO A 226 0.18 -12.71 -15.90
N ASP A 227 1.32 -13.23 -16.37
CA ASP A 227 2.45 -13.52 -15.48
C ASP A 227 2.97 -12.24 -14.82
N ILE A 228 3.56 -12.41 -13.63
CA ILE A 228 4.18 -11.29 -12.91
C ILE A 228 5.30 -10.69 -13.75
N GLU A 229 5.29 -9.37 -13.88
CA GLU A 229 6.40 -8.63 -14.48
C GLU A 229 7.51 -8.42 -13.45
N GLY A 230 8.76 -8.57 -13.89
CA GLY A 230 9.90 -8.24 -13.03
C GLY A 230 9.98 -6.73 -12.81
N PRO A 231 10.03 -6.26 -11.54
CA PRO A 231 10.23 -4.83 -11.28
C PRO A 231 11.64 -4.40 -11.72
N PRO A 232 11.86 -3.09 -11.96
CA PRO A 232 13.20 -2.57 -12.23
C PRO A 232 14.09 -2.72 -11.00
N SER A 233 15.42 -2.71 -11.20
CA SER A 233 16.37 -2.62 -10.08
C SER A 233 16.06 -1.41 -9.22
N ALA A 234 16.10 -1.55 -7.90
CA ALA A 234 15.78 -0.51 -6.95
C ALA A 234 16.83 -0.44 -5.82
N ASP A 235 16.95 0.73 -5.20
CA ASP A 235 17.81 0.91 -4.01
C ASP A 235 17.11 0.34 -2.77
N THR A 236 15.77 0.39 -2.75
CA THR A 236 14.94 -0.10 -1.65
C THR A 236 13.76 -0.91 -2.20
N LEU A 237 13.41 -1.98 -1.50
CA LEU A 237 12.25 -2.82 -1.80
C LEU A 237 11.39 -2.95 -0.54
N VAL A 238 10.14 -2.57 -0.64
CA VAL A 238 9.08 -2.91 0.33
C VAL A 238 8.37 -4.13 -0.22
N LEU A 239 8.56 -5.27 0.45
CA LEU A 239 8.08 -6.57 0.00
C LEU A 239 7.01 -7.09 0.95
N GLU A 240 5.88 -7.55 0.39
CA GLU A 240 4.87 -8.27 1.15
C GLU A 240 5.43 -9.58 1.73
N SER A 241 4.87 -10.01 2.85
CA SER A 241 5.23 -11.27 3.49
C SER A 241 4.04 -11.98 4.12
N THR A 242 2.86 -11.84 3.51
CA THR A 242 1.58 -12.41 3.98
C THR A 242 1.67 -13.91 4.28
N TYR A 243 2.42 -14.63 3.46
CA TYR A 243 2.68 -16.06 3.63
C TYR A 243 4.14 -16.39 3.98
N GLY A 244 4.89 -15.43 4.52
CA GLY A 244 6.31 -15.59 4.79
C GLY A 244 6.66 -16.65 5.85
N ASP A 245 5.69 -17.04 6.68
CA ASP A 245 5.82 -18.04 7.74
C ASP A 245 5.47 -19.47 7.31
N ARG A 246 4.97 -19.67 6.10
CA ARG A 246 4.50 -20.99 5.63
C ARG A 246 4.76 -21.19 4.13
N PRO A 247 5.05 -22.43 3.71
CA PRO A 247 5.20 -22.73 2.29
C PRO A 247 3.84 -22.52 1.59
N GLN A 248 3.82 -21.70 0.55
CA GLN A 248 2.68 -21.65 -0.36
C GLN A 248 2.54 -23.04 -1.03
N HIS A 249 1.31 -23.51 -1.15
CA HIS A 249 1.03 -24.77 -1.81
C HIS A 249 1.50 -24.72 -3.27
N THR A 250 2.56 -25.42 -3.56
CA THR A 250 3.05 -25.68 -4.93
C THR A 250 2.22 -26.75 -5.65
N GLY A 251 0.95 -26.84 -5.35
CA GLY A 251 0.05 -27.88 -5.82
C GLY A 251 -0.88 -27.43 -6.94
N PHE A 252 -0.32 -27.10 -8.10
CA PHE A 252 -0.98 -27.38 -9.37
C PHE A 252 -0.18 -28.48 -10.08
N ASN A 253 -0.58 -29.74 -9.86
CA ASN A 253 -0.28 -30.85 -10.75
C ASN A 253 -1.22 -30.79 -11.95
#